data_af5282fd995f17fdbb7cb2028344f061
#
_entry.id   af5282fd995f17fdbb7cb2028344f061
#
_cell.length_a   1.000
_cell.length_b   1.000
_cell.length_c   1.000
_cell.angle_alpha   90.00
_cell.angle_beta   90.00
_cell.angle_gamma   90.00
#
_symmetry.space_group_name_H-M   'P 1'
#
loop_
_entity.id
_entity.type
_entity.pdbx_description
1 polymer ?
#
loop_
_entity_poly.entity_id
_entity_poly.type
_entity_poly.pdbx_seq_one_letter_code
_entity_poly.pdbx_strand_id
1 'polypeptide(L)'
;IYGTLLVSASGDIGTREDQADGKAALAALRGAGVDVVNPDAGRRAETVLRESILHEHEVLRKKGIDYPEVDILKMWAVVLAELAARKMIGEAIDEERTRLLAVEYECRTNPVWPMPGLADTLDSILGKRMAMGVVSNSQFYTPLLFDVFFGEHIEAVGFDGNLCSWSYRSGCAKPSIRLFQPISDCIVRERRMAADQVLYVGNDMLNDIQPAKDLGWRTALFAGDRRSLRLRSDRPELAGVKPDVVITELKQLAGLLAG
;
A
#
# COMPACT_ATOMS: atom_id res chain seq x y z
N ILE A 1 2.79 -5.66 1.09
CA ILE A 1 2.32 -5.90 -0.28
C ILE A 1 3.38 -5.40 -1.27
N TYR A 2 3.42 -4.10 -1.56
CA TYR A 2 4.36 -3.51 -2.51
C TYR A 2 5.80 -3.69 -2.04
N GLY A 3 6.68 -4.11 -2.95
CA GLY A 3 8.08 -4.43 -2.67
C GLY A 3 8.32 -5.74 -1.93
N THR A 4 7.25 -6.47 -1.57
CA THR A 4 7.34 -7.78 -0.91
C THR A 4 6.58 -8.85 -1.70
N LEU A 5 5.27 -8.73 -1.83
CA LEU A 5 4.44 -9.65 -2.62
C LEU A 5 4.31 -9.20 -4.08
N LEU A 6 4.35 -7.89 -4.31
CA LEU A 6 4.25 -7.29 -5.63
C LEU A 6 5.48 -6.44 -5.94
N VAL A 7 6.02 -6.60 -7.13
CA VAL A 7 6.97 -5.65 -7.72
C VAL A 7 6.21 -4.39 -8.11
N SER A 8 6.70 -3.23 -7.71
CA SER A 8 6.10 -1.93 -7.99
C SER A 8 7.04 -1.09 -8.85
N ALA A 9 6.54 -0.47 -9.90
CA ALA A 9 7.36 0.35 -10.79
C ALA A 9 7.81 1.65 -10.14
N SER A 10 7.02 2.22 -9.23
CA SER A 10 7.36 3.48 -8.53
C SER A 10 8.22 3.26 -7.28
N GLY A 11 8.20 2.06 -6.71
CA GLY A 11 8.90 1.75 -5.44
C GLY A 11 8.27 2.36 -4.19
N ASP A 12 7.61 3.51 -4.30
CA ASP A 12 6.83 4.16 -3.24
C ASP A 12 5.55 4.77 -3.84
N ILE A 13 4.42 4.57 -3.17
CA ILE A 13 3.13 5.09 -3.61
C ILE A 13 3.13 6.63 -3.38
N GLY A 14 2.87 7.39 -4.44
CA GLY A 14 2.54 8.81 -4.35
C GLY A 14 3.71 9.80 -4.28
N THR A 15 4.98 9.38 -4.37
CA THR A 15 6.16 10.26 -4.20
C THR A 15 6.97 10.53 -5.47
N ARG A 16 6.43 10.31 -6.66
CA ARG A 16 7.14 10.72 -7.88
C ARG A 16 7.23 12.25 -7.97
N GLU A 17 8.39 12.79 -7.67
CA GLU A 17 8.75 14.20 -7.94
C GLU A 17 8.99 14.47 -9.43
N ASP A 18 9.08 13.45 -10.27
CA ASP A 18 9.43 13.56 -11.67
C ASP A 18 8.20 13.89 -12.54
N GLN A 19 8.22 15.13 -13.01
CA GLN A 19 7.48 15.69 -14.15
C GLN A 19 6.00 15.28 -14.23
N ALA A 20 5.18 15.96 -13.43
CA ALA A 20 3.74 16.03 -13.64
C ALA A 20 3.45 16.72 -14.99
N ASP A 21 3.61 15.99 -16.10
CA ASP A 21 3.30 16.52 -17.44
C ASP A 21 1.79 16.43 -17.75
N GLY A 22 1.02 15.86 -16.85
CA GLY A 22 -0.44 15.71 -16.94
C GLY A 22 -0.91 14.59 -17.86
N LYS A 23 -0.01 13.85 -18.51
CA LYS A 23 -0.40 12.82 -19.48
C LYS A 23 -1.09 11.63 -18.83
N ALA A 24 -0.59 11.18 -17.68
CA ALA A 24 -1.16 10.05 -16.96
C ALA A 24 -2.57 10.38 -16.46
N ALA A 25 -2.75 11.55 -15.84
CA ALA A 25 -4.06 12.00 -15.37
C ALA A 25 -5.03 12.26 -16.52
N LEU A 26 -4.58 12.87 -17.62
CA LEU A 26 -5.42 13.08 -18.79
C LEU A 26 -5.91 11.74 -19.38
N ALA A 27 -5.02 10.77 -19.50
CA ALA A 27 -5.37 9.44 -20.00
C ALA A 27 -6.30 8.71 -19.03
N ALA A 28 -6.09 8.86 -17.72
CA ALA A 28 -6.95 8.28 -16.68
C ALA A 28 -8.36 8.90 -16.69
N LEU A 29 -8.47 10.23 -16.79
CA LEU A 29 -9.75 10.92 -16.91
C LEU A 29 -10.54 10.38 -18.10
N ARG A 30 -9.91 10.25 -19.27
CA ARG A 30 -10.55 9.70 -20.47
C ARG A 30 -10.91 8.22 -20.32
N GLY A 31 -10.01 7.43 -19.74
CA GLY A 31 -10.24 6.00 -19.46
C GLY A 31 -11.42 5.76 -18.51
N ALA A 32 -11.65 6.66 -17.56
CA ALA A 32 -12.79 6.65 -16.67
C ALA A 32 -14.08 7.22 -17.30
N GLY A 33 -14.06 7.58 -18.59
CA GLY A 33 -15.21 8.12 -19.29
C GLY A 33 -15.57 9.56 -18.89
N VAL A 34 -14.60 10.32 -18.37
CA VAL A 34 -14.77 11.74 -18.07
C VAL A 34 -14.75 12.53 -19.37
N ASP A 35 -15.77 13.37 -19.59
CA ASP A 35 -15.79 14.31 -20.70
C ASP A 35 -14.78 15.44 -20.48
N VAL A 36 -13.61 15.32 -21.11
CA VAL A 36 -12.52 16.29 -20.97
C VAL A 36 -12.66 17.36 -22.03
N VAL A 37 -13.07 18.56 -21.61
CA VAL A 37 -13.28 19.72 -22.46
C VAL A 37 -11.96 20.45 -22.77
N ASN A 38 -11.05 20.51 -21.79
CA ASN A 38 -9.75 21.19 -21.93
C ASN A 38 -8.61 20.20 -21.71
N PRO A 39 -7.65 20.05 -22.65
CA PRO A 39 -6.52 19.14 -22.53
C PRO A 39 -5.58 19.44 -21.35
N ASP A 40 -5.56 20.68 -20.84
CA ASP A 40 -4.81 21.03 -19.63
C ASP A 40 -5.40 20.46 -18.33
N ALA A 41 -6.58 19.81 -18.40
CA ALA A 41 -7.21 19.14 -17.28
C ALA A 41 -6.29 18.10 -16.61
N GLY A 42 -5.50 17.38 -17.40
CA GLY A 42 -4.56 16.39 -16.87
C GLY A 42 -3.48 17.01 -15.96
N ARG A 43 -2.84 18.08 -16.41
CA ARG A 43 -1.83 18.80 -15.62
C ARG A 43 -2.45 19.43 -14.36
N ARG A 44 -3.63 20.02 -14.51
CA ARG A 44 -4.34 20.60 -13.35
C ARG A 44 -4.75 19.51 -12.37
N ALA A 45 -5.23 18.35 -12.84
CA ALA A 45 -5.59 17.22 -12.00
C ALA A 45 -4.40 16.75 -11.13
N GLU A 46 -3.23 16.52 -11.71
CA GLU A 46 -2.05 16.11 -10.95
C GLU A 46 -1.61 17.16 -9.93
N THR A 47 -1.69 18.45 -10.29
CA THR A 47 -1.38 19.55 -9.37
C THR A 47 -2.33 19.55 -8.18
N VAL A 48 -3.66 19.52 -8.44
CA VAL A 48 -4.68 19.55 -7.37
C VAL A 48 -4.60 18.30 -6.52
N LEU A 49 -4.38 17.13 -7.12
CA LEU A 49 -4.24 15.87 -6.38
C LEU A 49 -3.11 15.96 -5.35
N ARG A 50 -1.93 16.39 -5.79
CA ARG A 50 -0.78 16.57 -4.91
C ARG A 50 -1.04 17.60 -3.81
N GLU A 51 -1.57 18.77 -4.17
CA GLU A 51 -1.90 19.84 -3.21
C GLU A 51 -2.91 19.35 -2.16
N SER A 52 -3.93 18.61 -2.59
CA SER A 52 -4.96 18.06 -1.70
C SER A 52 -4.39 17.02 -0.76
N ILE A 53 -3.52 16.12 -1.23
CA ILE A 53 -2.84 15.13 -0.39
C ILE A 53 -1.98 15.82 0.67
N LEU A 54 -1.16 16.79 0.27
CA LEU A 54 -0.29 17.53 1.20
C LEU A 54 -1.11 18.30 2.24
N HIS A 55 -2.18 18.96 1.82
CA HIS A 55 -3.07 19.68 2.71
C HIS A 55 -3.74 18.75 3.74
N GLU A 56 -4.29 17.62 3.29
CA GLU A 56 -4.92 16.66 4.20
C GLU A 56 -3.92 16.06 5.17
N HIS A 57 -2.69 15.77 4.73
CA HIS A 57 -1.62 15.35 5.63
C HIS A 57 -1.33 16.38 6.72
N GLU A 58 -1.31 17.68 6.39
CA GLU A 58 -1.12 18.73 7.39
C GLU A 58 -2.28 18.80 8.38
N VAL A 59 -3.52 18.69 7.88
CA VAL A 59 -4.73 18.67 8.73
C VAL A 59 -4.69 17.49 9.70
N LEU A 60 -4.33 16.31 9.21
CA LEU A 60 -4.26 15.10 10.03
C LEU A 60 -3.11 15.16 11.06
N ARG A 61 -1.95 15.72 10.69
CA ARG A 61 -0.84 15.95 11.64
C ARG A 61 -1.25 16.90 12.76
N LYS A 62 -1.99 17.97 12.45
CA LYS A 62 -2.53 18.88 13.49
C LYS A 62 -3.52 18.18 14.43
N LYS A 63 -4.15 17.09 14.01
CA LYS A 63 -4.99 16.21 14.84
C LYS A 63 -4.19 15.14 15.62
N GLY A 64 -2.86 15.17 15.56
CA GLY A 64 -1.99 14.26 16.29
C GLY A 64 -1.74 12.90 15.58
N ILE A 65 -1.88 12.86 14.27
CA ILE A 65 -1.53 11.68 13.47
C ILE A 65 -0.14 11.89 12.88
N ASP A 66 0.88 11.18 13.40
CA ASP A 66 2.28 11.36 13.01
C ASP A 66 2.56 10.95 11.57
N TYR A 67 1.94 9.86 11.13
CA TYR A 67 2.07 9.30 9.78
C TYR A 67 0.69 9.22 9.13
N PRO A 68 0.13 10.36 8.67
CA PRO A 68 -1.20 10.38 8.11
C PRO A 68 -1.26 9.66 6.77
N GLU A 69 -2.38 8.99 6.53
CA GLU A 69 -2.74 8.42 5.23
C GLU A 69 -4.04 9.05 4.74
N VAL A 70 -4.14 9.29 3.46
CA VAL A 70 -5.34 9.83 2.83
C VAL A 70 -6.22 8.73 2.24
N ASP A 71 -7.49 9.01 2.10
CA ASP A 71 -8.38 8.26 1.22
C ASP A 71 -8.32 8.87 -0.18
N ILE A 72 -7.71 8.13 -1.11
CA ILE A 72 -7.47 8.63 -2.47
C ILE A 72 -8.78 8.99 -3.21
N LEU A 73 -9.89 8.34 -2.88
CA LEU A 73 -11.18 8.67 -3.49
C LEU A 73 -11.64 10.07 -3.10
N LYS A 74 -11.44 10.48 -1.85
CA LYS A 74 -11.72 11.85 -1.41
C LYS A 74 -10.82 12.86 -2.12
N MET A 75 -9.56 12.50 -2.34
CA MET A 75 -8.64 13.38 -3.07
C MET A 75 -9.07 13.54 -4.54
N TRP A 76 -9.44 12.46 -5.21
CA TRP A 76 -9.97 12.53 -6.57
C TRP A 76 -11.29 13.28 -6.65
N ALA A 77 -12.17 13.17 -5.65
CA ALA A 77 -13.40 13.97 -5.60
C ALA A 77 -13.11 15.48 -5.55
N VAL A 78 -12.10 15.90 -4.78
CA VAL A 78 -11.63 17.31 -4.76
C VAL A 78 -11.11 17.73 -6.12
N VAL A 79 -10.29 16.89 -6.77
CA VAL A 79 -9.78 17.14 -8.14
C VAL A 79 -10.93 17.35 -9.12
N LEU A 80 -11.89 16.43 -9.14
CA LEU A 80 -13.03 16.49 -10.06
C LEU A 80 -13.89 17.74 -9.85
N ALA A 81 -14.14 18.10 -8.57
CA ALA A 81 -14.87 19.33 -8.24
C ALA A 81 -14.14 20.58 -8.75
N GLU A 82 -12.83 20.65 -8.59
CA GLU A 82 -12.01 21.76 -9.09
C GLU A 82 -12.00 21.84 -10.62
N LEU A 83 -11.86 20.70 -11.31
CA LEU A 83 -11.88 20.65 -12.78
C LEU A 83 -13.24 21.08 -13.34
N ALA A 84 -14.33 20.65 -12.70
CA ALA A 84 -15.69 21.04 -13.08
C ALA A 84 -15.92 22.54 -12.85
N ALA A 85 -15.53 23.08 -11.70
CA ALA A 85 -15.63 24.52 -11.40
C ALA A 85 -14.90 25.39 -12.43
N ARG A 86 -13.80 24.88 -12.98
CA ARG A 86 -13.02 25.53 -14.05
C ARG A 86 -13.54 25.23 -15.45
N LYS A 87 -14.61 24.47 -15.61
CA LYS A 87 -15.14 24.03 -16.90
C LYS A 87 -14.11 23.30 -17.76
N MET A 88 -13.19 22.57 -17.14
CA MET A 88 -12.18 21.76 -17.82
C MET A 88 -12.68 20.37 -18.14
N ILE A 89 -13.72 19.92 -17.46
CA ILE A 89 -14.47 18.69 -17.69
C ILE A 89 -15.95 19.01 -17.80
N GLY A 90 -16.72 18.09 -18.40
CA GLY A 90 -18.17 18.21 -18.52
C GLY A 90 -18.91 18.00 -17.21
N GLU A 91 -19.96 17.20 -17.22
CA GLU A 91 -20.86 17.02 -16.08
C GLU A 91 -20.20 16.37 -14.86
N ALA A 92 -20.90 16.47 -13.71
CA ALA A 92 -20.52 15.84 -12.45
C ALA A 92 -20.34 14.32 -12.60
N ILE A 93 -19.34 13.79 -11.93
CA ILE A 93 -18.92 12.39 -12.02
C ILE A 93 -19.38 11.68 -10.76
N ASP A 94 -19.97 10.49 -10.93
CA ASP A 94 -20.40 9.64 -9.83
C ASP A 94 -19.22 8.95 -9.11
N GLU A 95 -19.52 8.28 -8.01
CA GLU A 95 -18.52 7.58 -7.21
C GLU A 95 -17.88 6.43 -7.99
N GLU A 96 -18.62 5.70 -8.81
CA GLU A 96 -18.10 4.58 -9.59
C GLU A 96 -17.04 5.04 -10.59
N ARG A 97 -17.29 6.11 -11.32
CA ARG A 97 -16.32 6.72 -12.23
C ARG A 97 -15.12 7.31 -11.49
N THR A 98 -15.33 7.87 -10.29
CA THR A 98 -14.23 8.34 -9.44
C THR A 98 -13.34 7.17 -9.01
N ARG A 99 -13.91 6.03 -8.66
CA ARG A 99 -13.15 4.79 -8.36
C ARG A 99 -12.38 4.32 -9.58
N LEU A 100 -13.01 4.28 -10.75
CA LEU A 100 -12.36 3.89 -11.99
C LEU A 100 -11.21 4.85 -12.33
N LEU A 101 -11.41 6.17 -12.18
CA LEU A 101 -10.36 7.17 -12.39
C LEU A 101 -9.14 6.93 -11.49
N ALA A 102 -9.36 6.63 -10.22
CA ALA A 102 -8.26 6.35 -9.28
C ALA A 102 -7.47 5.10 -9.70
N VAL A 103 -8.16 4.02 -10.12
CA VAL A 103 -7.53 2.79 -10.63
C VAL A 103 -6.77 3.07 -11.94
N GLU A 104 -7.40 3.77 -12.88
CA GLU A 104 -6.82 4.13 -14.18
C GLU A 104 -5.54 4.96 -14.01
N TYR A 105 -5.54 5.89 -13.07
CA TYR A 105 -4.36 6.69 -12.75
C TYR A 105 -3.25 5.84 -12.13
N GLU A 106 -3.57 5.03 -11.12
CA GLU A 106 -2.60 4.15 -10.46
C GLU A 106 -1.96 3.17 -11.45
N CYS A 107 -2.75 2.51 -12.28
CA CYS A 107 -2.22 1.57 -13.28
C CYS A 107 -1.22 2.22 -14.26
N ARG A 108 -1.36 3.52 -14.54
CA ARG A 108 -0.45 4.25 -15.41
C ARG A 108 0.79 4.77 -14.71
N THR A 109 0.67 5.10 -13.44
CA THR A 109 1.76 5.71 -12.68
C THR A 109 2.56 4.69 -11.89
N ASN A 110 1.93 3.61 -11.47
CA ASN A 110 2.53 2.56 -10.66
C ASN A 110 2.08 1.16 -11.09
N PRO A 111 2.40 0.71 -12.28
CA PRO A 111 2.12 -0.67 -12.68
C PRO A 111 2.83 -1.66 -11.76
N VAL A 112 2.13 -2.75 -11.43
CA VAL A 112 2.59 -3.77 -10.49
C VAL A 112 2.50 -5.17 -11.09
N TRP A 113 3.34 -6.07 -10.60
CA TRP A 113 3.38 -7.49 -11.00
C TRP A 113 3.61 -8.37 -9.77
N PRO A 114 3.13 -9.62 -9.77
CA PRO A 114 3.47 -10.57 -8.73
C PRO A 114 4.99 -10.75 -8.59
N MET A 115 5.47 -10.81 -7.36
CA MET A 115 6.86 -11.16 -7.09
C MET A 115 7.13 -12.61 -7.55
N PRO A 116 8.30 -12.90 -8.12
CA PRO A 116 8.64 -14.28 -8.51
C PRO A 116 8.43 -15.28 -7.37
N GLY A 117 7.73 -16.37 -7.67
CA GLY A 117 7.44 -17.44 -6.70
C GLY A 117 6.32 -17.09 -5.70
N LEU A 118 5.56 -16.02 -5.91
CA LEU A 118 4.49 -15.62 -4.98
C LEU A 118 3.43 -16.71 -4.82
N ALA A 119 2.86 -17.23 -5.92
CA ALA A 119 1.80 -18.23 -5.86
C ALA A 119 2.26 -19.50 -5.12
N ASP A 120 3.39 -20.09 -5.52
CA ASP A 120 3.94 -21.28 -4.87
C ASP A 120 4.23 -21.06 -3.37
N THR A 121 4.63 -19.83 -3.01
CA THR A 121 4.89 -19.48 -1.61
C THR A 121 3.60 -19.43 -0.82
N LEU A 122 2.54 -18.80 -1.34
CA LEU A 122 1.24 -18.74 -0.67
C LEU A 122 0.64 -20.14 -0.49
N ASP A 123 0.70 -20.98 -1.54
CA ASP A 123 0.24 -22.38 -1.48
C ASP A 123 1.01 -23.19 -0.42
N SER A 124 2.33 -22.99 -0.34
CA SER A 124 3.15 -23.64 0.69
C SER A 124 2.80 -23.23 2.10
N ILE A 125 2.48 -21.94 2.34
CA ILE A 125 2.07 -21.42 3.65
C ILE A 125 0.70 -21.98 4.04
N LEU A 126 -0.24 -21.99 3.09
CA LEU A 126 -1.59 -22.57 3.27
C LEU A 126 -1.52 -24.06 3.58
N GLY A 127 -0.69 -24.81 2.87
CA GLY A 127 -0.47 -26.24 3.11
C GLY A 127 0.04 -26.53 4.55
N LYS A 128 0.70 -25.56 5.19
CA LYS A 128 1.14 -25.62 6.59
C LYS A 128 0.05 -25.16 7.58
N ARG A 129 -1.12 -24.77 7.11
CA ARG A 129 -2.25 -24.25 7.89
C ARG A 129 -1.89 -23.02 8.75
N MET A 130 -0.97 -22.21 8.27
CA MET A 130 -0.59 -20.97 8.93
C MET A 130 -1.54 -19.84 8.53
N ALA A 131 -1.92 -19.02 9.50
CA ALA A 131 -2.70 -17.82 9.22
C ALA A 131 -1.83 -16.77 8.51
N MET A 132 -2.37 -16.14 7.48
CA MET A 132 -1.74 -15.05 6.76
C MET A 132 -2.50 -13.74 7.01
N GLY A 133 -1.76 -12.64 7.15
CA GLY A 133 -2.30 -11.31 7.32
C GLY A 133 -1.51 -10.26 6.55
N VAL A 134 -2.00 -9.03 6.54
CA VAL A 134 -1.40 -7.89 5.84
C VAL A 134 -1.38 -6.66 6.71
N VAL A 135 -0.24 -5.96 6.78
CA VAL A 135 -0.14 -4.55 7.18
C VAL A 135 0.46 -3.78 6.02
N SER A 136 -0.30 -2.89 5.40
CA SER A 136 0.14 -2.23 4.17
C SER A 136 -0.22 -0.75 4.13
N ASN A 137 0.75 0.07 3.73
CA ASN A 137 0.46 1.39 3.17
C ASN A 137 -0.16 1.16 1.79
N SER A 138 -1.41 1.58 1.60
CA SER A 138 -2.22 1.12 0.48
C SER A 138 -3.48 1.94 0.31
N GLN A 139 -4.13 1.77 -0.84
CA GLN A 139 -5.41 2.35 -1.15
C GLN A 139 -6.45 1.25 -1.44
N PHE A 140 -7.70 1.61 -1.66
CA PHE A 140 -8.82 0.68 -1.81
C PHE A 140 -8.64 -0.37 -2.92
N TYR A 141 -7.85 -0.04 -3.94
CA TYR A 141 -7.57 -0.94 -5.06
C TYR A 141 -6.51 -2.01 -4.75
N THR A 142 -5.76 -1.87 -3.65
CA THR A 142 -4.70 -2.83 -3.33
C THR A 142 -5.20 -4.26 -3.10
N PRO A 143 -6.26 -4.52 -2.31
CA PRO A 143 -6.81 -5.87 -2.21
C PRO A 143 -7.37 -6.40 -3.54
N LEU A 144 -7.85 -5.54 -4.45
CA LEU A 144 -8.37 -5.94 -5.76
C LEU A 144 -7.28 -6.51 -6.69
N LEU A 145 -6.01 -6.27 -6.39
CA LEU A 145 -4.90 -6.87 -7.15
C LEU A 145 -4.88 -8.40 -7.02
N PHE A 146 -5.41 -8.96 -5.95
CA PHE A 146 -5.52 -10.41 -5.77
C PHE A 146 -6.56 -10.98 -6.73
N ASP A 147 -7.70 -10.29 -6.94
CA ASP A 147 -8.69 -10.68 -7.95
C ASP A 147 -8.07 -10.73 -9.35
N VAL A 148 -7.21 -9.75 -9.66
CA VAL A 148 -6.55 -9.65 -10.97
C VAL A 148 -5.51 -10.75 -11.18
N PHE A 149 -4.69 -11.04 -10.16
CA PHE A 149 -3.54 -11.95 -10.30
C PHE A 149 -3.88 -13.41 -10.00
N PHE A 150 -4.87 -13.66 -9.15
CA PHE A 150 -5.26 -15.01 -8.72
C PHE A 150 -6.67 -15.40 -9.13
N GLY A 151 -7.47 -14.45 -9.65
CA GLY A 151 -8.88 -14.70 -9.99
C GLY A 151 -9.81 -14.77 -8.78
N GLU A 152 -9.33 -14.49 -7.58
CA GLU A 152 -10.05 -14.62 -6.32
C GLU A 152 -9.73 -13.48 -5.37
N HIS A 153 -10.67 -13.13 -4.48
CA HIS A 153 -10.45 -12.16 -3.43
C HIS A 153 -9.33 -12.59 -2.48
N ILE A 154 -8.68 -11.62 -1.86
CA ILE A 154 -7.54 -11.84 -0.96
C ILE A 154 -7.85 -12.88 0.14
N GLU A 155 -9.08 -12.90 0.67
CA GLU A 155 -9.52 -13.87 1.68
C GLU A 155 -9.61 -15.30 1.09
N ALA A 156 -10.07 -15.44 -0.15
CA ALA A 156 -10.14 -16.73 -0.84
C ALA A 156 -8.73 -17.24 -1.20
N VAL A 157 -7.77 -16.34 -1.45
CA VAL A 157 -6.35 -16.67 -1.58
C VAL A 157 -5.72 -17.12 -0.25
N GLY A 158 -6.44 -16.99 0.87
CA GLY A 158 -6.06 -17.54 2.17
C GLY A 158 -5.62 -16.52 3.22
N PHE A 159 -5.74 -15.22 2.95
CA PHE A 159 -5.50 -14.20 3.96
C PHE A 159 -6.70 -14.06 4.89
N ASP A 160 -6.45 -13.93 6.18
CA ASP A 160 -7.50 -13.69 7.16
C ASP A 160 -7.83 -12.20 7.24
N GLY A 161 -9.06 -11.83 6.92
CA GLY A 161 -9.50 -10.44 6.95
C GLY A 161 -9.32 -9.75 8.31
N ASN A 162 -9.41 -10.49 9.43
CA ASN A 162 -9.15 -9.97 10.77
C ASN A 162 -7.66 -9.69 11.04
N LEU A 163 -6.78 -10.23 10.21
CA LEU A 163 -5.35 -9.98 10.24
C LEU A 163 -4.90 -9.03 9.10
N CYS A 164 -5.83 -8.31 8.48
CA CYS A 164 -5.53 -7.34 7.43
C CYS A 164 -5.77 -5.91 7.90
N SER A 165 -4.72 -5.09 7.87
CA SER A 165 -4.76 -3.66 8.21
C SER A 165 -4.25 -2.81 7.04
N TRP A 166 -5.11 -1.88 6.61
CA TRP A 166 -4.91 -1.06 5.43
C TRP A 166 -4.84 0.41 5.83
N SER A 167 -3.78 1.14 5.43
CA SER A 167 -3.56 2.53 5.84
C SER A 167 -4.71 3.46 5.46
N TYR A 168 -5.28 3.31 4.26
CA TYR A 168 -6.39 4.16 3.81
C TYR A 168 -7.67 4.01 4.65
N ARG A 169 -7.87 2.85 5.31
CA ARG A 169 -8.99 2.62 6.25
C ARG A 169 -8.68 3.18 7.63
N SER A 170 -7.44 3.06 8.05
CA SER A 170 -6.98 3.47 9.39
C SER A 170 -6.68 4.96 9.48
N GLY A 171 -6.50 5.65 8.34
CA GLY A 171 -6.08 7.06 8.28
C GLY A 171 -4.65 7.28 8.76
N CYS A 172 -3.87 6.22 8.95
CA CYS A 172 -2.46 6.30 9.32
C CYS A 172 -1.64 5.24 8.57
N ALA A 173 -0.42 5.61 8.21
CA ALA A 173 0.53 4.79 7.47
C ALA A 173 1.61 4.20 8.38
N LYS A 174 2.31 3.18 7.91
CA LYS A 174 3.58 2.74 8.52
C LYS A 174 4.59 3.90 8.49
N PRO A 175 5.46 4.03 9.49
CA PRO A 175 5.74 3.12 10.60
C PRO A 175 4.83 3.27 11.82
N SER A 176 3.69 3.98 11.73
CA SER A 176 2.79 4.12 12.87
C SER A 176 2.37 2.76 13.43
N ILE A 177 2.63 2.56 14.72
CA ILE A 177 2.22 1.35 15.44
C ILE A 177 0.69 1.16 15.41
N ARG A 178 -0.08 2.25 15.25
CA ARG A 178 -1.55 2.23 15.15
C ARG A 178 -2.04 1.35 14.01
N LEU A 179 -1.26 1.23 12.93
CA LEU A 179 -1.63 0.37 11.80
C LEU A 179 -1.44 -1.12 12.13
N PHE A 180 -0.50 -1.45 13.00
CA PHE A 180 -0.20 -2.82 13.41
C PHE A 180 -1.05 -3.28 14.60
N GLN A 181 -1.45 -2.36 15.46
CA GLN A 181 -2.09 -2.64 16.75
C GLN A 181 -3.35 -3.51 16.64
N PRO A 182 -4.29 -3.29 15.70
CA PRO A 182 -5.47 -4.15 15.57
C PRO A 182 -5.13 -5.62 15.34
N ILE A 183 -4.09 -5.87 14.54
CA ILE A 183 -3.61 -7.23 14.26
C ILE A 183 -2.95 -7.82 15.50
N SER A 184 -2.10 -7.04 16.17
CA SER A 184 -1.46 -7.48 17.41
C SER A 184 -2.49 -7.84 18.49
N ASP A 185 -3.52 -7.03 18.65
CA ASP A 185 -4.62 -7.29 19.58
C ASP A 185 -5.40 -8.57 19.22
N CYS A 186 -5.71 -8.78 17.95
CA CYS A 186 -6.36 -10.00 17.47
C CYS A 186 -5.50 -11.24 17.75
N ILE A 187 -4.20 -11.19 17.44
CA ILE A 187 -3.26 -12.29 17.68
C ILE A 187 -3.21 -12.66 19.18
N VAL A 188 -3.03 -11.68 20.05
CA VAL A 188 -2.86 -11.92 21.48
C VAL A 188 -4.18 -12.28 22.16
N ARG A 189 -5.24 -11.50 21.91
CA ARG A 189 -6.50 -11.62 22.68
C ARG A 189 -7.43 -12.70 22.13
N GLU A 190 -7.55 -12.80 20.82
CA GLU A 190 -8.51 -13.71 20.19
C GLU A 190 -7.87 -15.04 19.86
N ARG A 191 -6.64 -15.05 19.33
CA ARG A 191 -5.93 -16.28 18.95
C ARG A 191 -5.04 -16.85 20.05
N ARG A 192 -4.83 -16.10 21.14
CA ARG A 192 -4.01 -16.50 22.29
C ARG A 192 -2.59 -16.93 21.91
N MET A 193 -2.03 -16.30 20.88
CA MET A 193 -0.69 -16.54 20.40
C MET A 193 0.30 -15.55 21.02
N ALA A 194 1.51 -15.98 21.27
CA ALA A 194 2.59 -15.10 21.68
C ALA A 194 3.11 -14.27 20.51
N ALA A 195 3.63 -13.08 20.80
CA ALA A 195 4.13 -12.15 19.77
C ALA A 195 5.26 -12.77 18.93
N ASP A 196 6.13 -13.55 19.53
CA ASP A 196 7.26 -14.22 18.88
C ASP A 196 6.85 -15.40 17.97
N GLN A 197 5.56 -15.77 17.97
CA GLN A 197 4.99 -16.72 17.00
C GLN A 197 4.56 -16.05 15.68
N VAL A 198 4.69 -14.73 15.59
CA VAL A 198 4.39 -13.97 14.38
C VAL A 198 5.69 -13.74 13.62
N LEU A 199 5.69 -14.05 12.31
CA LEU A 199 6.75 -13.64 11.41
C LEU A 199 6.23 -12.51 10.50
N TYR A 200 6.76 -11.32 10.67
CA TYR A 200 6.48 -10.18 9.77
C TYR A 200 7.51 -10.12 8.65
N VAL A 201 7.04 -10.03 7.42
CA VAL A 201 7.89 -9.98 6.21
C VAL A 201 7.68 -8.63 5.52
N GLY A 202 8.75 -7.89 5.31
CA GLY A 202 8.71 -6.60 4.65
C GLY A 202 10.05 -6.18 4.05
N ASN A 203 10.06 -5.13 3.25
CA ASN A 203 11.23 -4.66 2.49
C ASN A 203 11.83 -3.35 3.00
N ASP A 204 11.27 -2.75 4.04
CA ASP A 204 11.68 -1.45 4.58
C ASP A 204 12.01 -1.56 6.06
N MET A 205 13.26 -1.19 6.43
CA MET A 205 13.73 -1.26 7.82
C MET A 205 12.92 -0.34 8.75
N LEU A 206 12.51 0.84 8.28
CA LEU A 206 11.73 1.80 9.08
C LEU A 206 10.24 1.43 9.13
N ASN A 207 9.66 1.14 7.96
CA ASN A 207 8.23 0.95 7.85
C ASN A 207 7.76 -0.46 8.23
N ASP A 208 8.63 -1.45 8.12
CA ASP A 208 8.27 -2.86 8.33
C ASP A 208 8.98 -3.47 9.53
N ILE A 209 10.31 -3.42 9.55
CA ILE A 209 11.09 -4.18 10.54
C ILE A 209 10.99 -3.55 11.92
N GLN A 210 11.20 -2.22 12.03
CA GLN A 210 11.16 -1.54 13.33
C GLN A 210 9.82 -1.74 14.05
N PRO A 211 8.65 -1.40 13.47
CA PRO A 211 7.39 -1.51 14.20
C PRO A 211 7.01 -2.96 14.53
N ALA A 212 7.39 -3.94 13.69
CA ALA A 212 7.17 -5.34 14.00
C ALA A 212 8.02 -5.80 15.20
N LYS A 213 9.28 -5.34 15.28
CA LYS A 213 10.14 -5.62 16.44
C LYS A 213 9.64 -4.93 17.71
N ASP A 214 9.12 -3.73 17.63
CA ASP A 214 8.53 -3.01 18.76
C ASP A 214 7.33 -3.76 19.37
N LEU A 215 6.64 -4.56 18.54
CA LEU A 215 5.57 -5.47 18.97
C LEU A 215 6.07 -6.85 19.47
N GLY A 216 7.37 -7.10 19.44
CA GLY A 216 7.97 -8.39 19.79
C GLY A 216 7.79 -9.47 18.73
N TRP A 217 7.42 -9.11 17.50
CA TRP A 217 7.29 -10.04 16.39
C TRP A 217 8.67 -10.44 15.83
N ARG A 218 8.77 -11.63 15.29
CA ARG A 218 9.92 -12.02 14.45
C ARG A 218 9.83 -11.33 13.10
N THR A 219 10.99 -11.07 12.51
CA THR A 219 11.09 -10.24 11.31
C THR A 219 11.94 -10.87 10.23
N ALA A 220 11.45 -10.83 8.99
CA ALA A 220 12.20 -11.18 7.79
C ALA A 220 12.30 -9.95 6.86
N LEU A 221 13.51 -9.47 6.62
CA LEU A 221 13.73 -8.43 5.62
C LEU A 221 13.79 -9.07 4.23
N PHE A 222 12.85 -8.70 3.38
CA PHE A 222 12.84 -9.15 1.99
C PHE A 222 13.73 -8.24 1.12
N ALA A 223 14.82 -8.79 0.62
CA ALA A 223 15.81 -8.12 -0.21
C ALA A 223 15.82 -8.61 -1.68
N GLY A 224 14.73 -9.25 -2.12
CA GLY A 224 14.61 -9.84 -3.45
C GLY A 224 14.38 -8.84 -4.59
N ASP A 225 13.91 -7.63 -4.27
CA ASP A 225 13.81 -6.54 -5.23
C ASP A 225 14.67 -5.35 -4.79
N ARG A 226 15.79 -5.16 -5.48
CA ARG A 226 16.74 -4.09 -5.17
C ARG A 226 16.13 -2.69 -5.28
N ARG A 227 15.11 -2.49 -6.12
CA ARG A 227 14.50 -1.17 -6.31
C ARG A 227 13.60 -0.78 -5.15
N SER A 228 12.95 -1.75 -4.53
CA SER A 228 12.04 -1.53 -3.41
C SER A 228 12.68 -1.70 -2.04
N LEU A 229 13.85 -2.33 -1.92
CA LEU A 229 14.57 -2.49 -0.66
C LEU A 229 14.95 -1.13 -0.06
N ARG A 230 14.58 -0.91 1.20
CA ARG A 230 14.84 0.32 1.96
C ARG A 230 15.59 0.01 3.24
N LEU A 231 16.91 0.12 3.22
CA LEU A 231 17.75 -0.09 4.40
C LEU A 231 17.70 1.10 5.37
N ARG A 232 17.39 2.31 4.90
CA ARG A 232 17.28 3.53 5.70
C ARG A 232 18.54 3.80 6.55
N SER A 233 19.72 3.59 5.95
CA SER A 233 21.03 3.69 6.65
C SER A 233 21.33 5.09 7.17
N ASP A 234 20.63 6.09 6.67
CA ASP A 234 20.68 7.50 7.07
C ASP A 234 19.85 7.83 8.31
N ARG A 235 19.11 6.83 8.87
CA ARG A 235 18.19 7.01 9.98
C ARG A 235 18.82 6.58 11.31
N PRO A 236 19.18 7.54 12.21
CA PRO A 236 19.77 7.22 13.51
C PRO A 236 18.91 6.36 14.41
N GLU A 237 17.57 6.52 14.31
CA GLU A 237 16.60 5.73 15.08
C GLU A 237 16.64 4.24 14.77
N LEU A 238 17.22 3.85 13.64
CA LEU A 238 17.41 2.45 13.27
C LEU A 238 18.77 1.89 13.69
N ALA A 239 19.59 2.69 14.39
CA ALA A 239 20.89 2.23 14.87
C ALA A 239 20.71 1.02 15.80
N GLY A 240 21.25 -0.14 15.40
CA GLY A 240 21.12 -1.38 16.17
C GLY A 240 19.88 -2.22 15.84
N VAL A 241 18.91 -1.72 15.08
CA VAL A 241 17.79 -2.53 14.62
C VAL A 241 18.27 -3.53 13.56
N LYS A 242 17.99 -4.81 13.79
CA LYS A 242 18.35 -5.88 12.85
C LYS A 242 17.14 -6.79 12.64
N PRO A 243 16.85 -7.19 11.41
CA PRO A 243 15.87 -8.24 11.14
C PRO A 243 16.41 -9.57 11.72
N ASP A 244 15.52 -10.49 12.08
CA ASP A 244 15.92 -11.80 12.55
C ASP A 244 16.48 -12.65 11.41
N VAL A 245 15.99 -12.42 10.18
CA VAL A 245 16.50 -13.07 8.97
C VAL A 245 16.39 -12.12 7.79
N VAL A 246 17.26 -12.30 6.78
CA VAL A 246 17.16 -11.66 5.47
C VAL A 246 16.89 -12.73 4.43
N ILE A 247 15.89 -12.50 3.59
CA ILE A 247 15.55 -13.40 2.47
C ILE A 247 15.59 -12.63 1.15
N THR A 248 15.97 -13.30 0.10
CA THR A 248 16.04 -12.75 -1.27
C THR A 248 15.04 -13.38 -2.23
N GLU A 249 14.37 -14.44 -1.80
CA GLU A 249 13.32 -15.11 -2.56
C GLU A 249 12.17 -15.49 -1.63
N LEU A 250 10.93 -15.30 -2.07
CA LEU A 250 9.75 -15.61 -1.25
C LEU A 250 9.70 -17.09 -0.85
N LYS A 251 10.14 -17.99 -1.72
CA LYS A 251 10.15 -19.45 -1.43
C LYS A 251 10.96 -19.82 -0.18
N GLN A 252 11.92 -18.98 0.25
CA GLN A 252 12.69 -19.21 1.49
C GLN A 252 11.80 -19.17 2.74
N LEU A 253 10.65 -18.50 2.67
CA LEU A 253 9.67 -18.48 3.77
C LEU A 253 9.19 -19.89 4.12
N ALA A 254 8.98 -20.75 3.12
CA ALA A 254 8.57 -22.13 3.36
C ALA A 254 9.53 -22.92 4.27
N GLY A 255 10.84 -22.65 4.15
CA GLY A 255 11.86 -23.24 5.00
C GLY A 255 11.89 -22.66 6.42
N LEU A 256 11.66 -21.35 6.56
CA LEU A 256 11.64 -20.68 7.87
C LEU A 256 10.44 -21.10 8.72
N LEU A 257 9.35 -21.53 8.08
CA LEU A 257 8.10 -21.93 8.72
C LEU A 257 8.02 -23.45 8.97
N ALA A 258 9.10 -24.19 8.81
CA ALA A 258 9.15 -25.64 8.94
C ALA A 258 9.58 -26.11 10.34
N GLY A 259 9.66 -25.20 11.32
CA GLY A 259 10.09 -25.47 12.69
C GLY A 259 8.96 -25.52 13.69
#